data_3056ff2af5a80dd207b11d1f412db0a0
#
_entry.id   3056ff2af5a80dd207b11d1f412db0a0
#
_cell.length_a   1.000
_cell.length_b   1.000
_cell.length_c   1.000
_cell.angle_alpha   90.00
_cell.angle_beta   90.00
_cell.angle_gamma   90.00
#
_symmetry.space_group_name_H-M   'P 1'
#
loop_
_entity.id
_entity.type
_entity.pdbx_description
1 polymer ?
#
loop_
_entity_poly.entity_id
_entity_poly.type
_entity_poly.pdbx_seq_one_letter_code
_entity_poly.pdbx_strand_id
1 'polypeptide(L)'
;MSENTNISQLLDGNNPHKQLLEQTRQLVDKWEPTGLLEGIDTETKRSGMAVLLENQANQLVNEASQVGTASNNEQWSGVALPLVRRIFGELAAQDFVSVQPMNLPSGLIFYLDFRYGTEQSNFDSGQNVHGVTSASGDATEGLYGAGKFGYSINDTSVTINTGSYTTASVSFQDVDFEPSLSSSLTNLRKVTIAKSVFSGGDFDGVRAFEISGSGGSELDAFYPAHTKTSGANVVFIVDPTTPTGADAFGNKSVELVFKYHKAPTDTTRGDFEATPSGTSAESDAGIPEIDIALRSIAIVAKTRKLKAVWTPELAQDLNAYHSVDAEAELTSLLSEYISMEIDLEILDMLLSGATAKTEYYSAFVGREYESSSSSFKNTATQASAYTKGEWFQTLGNKIQSVSNAIHQKTLRGGANFIVISPETATILESIPGYATTSDGAVDSSYAMGVQKVGLLNNRFNVYKNPYMQENQILVGFRGSNFLETGAVYSPYVPLIMTPLVYDPTNFTPRKGVMTRYAKKMVRSEFYGKVIVADVDKV
;
A
#
# COMPACT_ATOMS: atom_id res chain seq x y z
N MET A 1 -20.48 42.90 24.94
CA MET A 1 -19.67 42.66 23.75
C MET A 1 -18.82 41.46 24.08
N SER A 2 -19.23 40.29 23.64
CA SER A 2 -18.47 39.03 23.82
C SER A 2 -17.42 38.97 22.72
N GLU A 3 -16.17 39.03 23.10
CA GLU A 3 -15.06 38.68 22.21
C GLU A 3 -15.17 37.21 21.83
N ASN A 4 -15.72 36.95 20.66
CA ASN A 4 -15.50 35.71 19.95
C ASN A 4 -14.02 35.67 19.55
N THR A 5 -13.19 35.26 20.47
CA THR A 5 -11.81 34.88 20.14
C THR A 5 -11.93 33.61 19.26
N ASN A 6 -11.75 33.80 17.97
CA ASN A 6 -11.82 32.72 16.99
C ASN A 6 -10.78 31.65 17.35
N ILE A 7 -11.23 30.55 17.91
CA ILE A 7 -10.43 29.36 18.20
C ILE A 7 -9.67 28.91 16.95
N SER A 8 -10.24 29.15 15.76
CA SER A 8 -9.56 28.92 14.48
C SER A 8 -8.28 29.76 14.30
N GLN A 9 -8.20 31.00 14.81
CA GLN A 9 -6.97 31.82 14.74
C GLN A 9 -5.88 31.34 15.71
N LEU A 10 -6.27 30.77 16.85
CA LEU A 10 -5.32 30.14 17.79
C LEU A 10 -4.76 28.82 17.28
N LEU A 11 -5.56 28.04 16.57
CA LEU A 11 -5.16 26.80 15.92
C LEU A 11 -4.34 27.06 14.64
N ASP A 12 -4.65 28.10 13.88
CA ASP A 12 -3.92 28.48 12.66
C ASP A 12 -2.47 28.95 12.97
N GLY A 13 -2.23 29.56 14.13
CA GLY A 13 -0.89 30.02 14.54
C GLY A 13 0.08 28.88 14.89
N ASN A 14 -0.41 27.68 15.12
CA ASN A 14 0.39 26.56 15.61
C ASN A 14 0.35 25.31 14.67
N ASN A 15 -0.08 25.49 13.43
CA ASN A 15 -0.12 24.40 12.46
C ASN A 15 1.18 24.37 11.63
N PRO A 16 2.17 23.50 11.96
CA PRO A 16 3.45 23.45 11.26
C PRO A 16 3.28 23.05 9.79
N HIS A 17 2.21 22.35 9.45
CA HIS A 17 1.92 21.93 8.08
C HIS A 17 1.49 23.10 7.19
N LYS A 18 0.76 24.07 7.72
CA LYS A 18 0.37 25.29 6.98
C LYS A 18 1.58 26.16 6.66
N GLN A 19 2.51 26.29 7.62
CA GLN A 19 3.77 27.00 7.40
C GLN A 19 4.64 26.32 6.32
N LEU A 20 4.71 24.99 6.33
CA LEU A 20 5.42 24.23 5.30
C LEU A 20 4.78 24.41 3.91
N LEU A 21 3.47 24.39 3.80
CA LEU A 21 2.76 24.64 2.55
C LEU A 21 2.97 26.08 2.03
N GLU A 22 2.93 27.06 2.90
CA GLU A 22 3.20 28.47 2.53
C GLU A 22 4.65 28.65 2.09
N GLN A 23 5.61 28.06 2.79
CA GLN A 23 7.02 28.06 2.37
C GLN A 23 7.21 27.37 1.01
N THR A 24 6.55 26.26 0.79
CA THR A 24 6.62 25.52 -0.48
C THR A 24 6.02 26.33 -1.63
N ARG A 25 4.92 27.04 -1.42
CA ARG A 25 4.35 27.95 -2.43
C ARG A 25 5.29 29.09 -2.77
N GLN A 26 5.90 29.71 -1.77
CA GLN A 26 6.90 30.76 -1.99
C GLN A 26 8.11 30.22 -2.78
N LEU A 27 8.51 28.98 -2.55
CA LEU A 27 9.57 28.33 -3.32
C LEU A 27 9.17 28.07 -4.77
N VAL A 28 7.93 27.63 -5.02
CA VAL A 28 7.40 27.45 -6.38
C VAL A 28 7.40 28.79 -7.12
N ASP A 29 6.88 29.85 -6.52
CA ASP A 29 6.86 31.21 -7.10
C ASP A 29 8.28 31.74 -7.39
N LYS A 30 9.25 31.39 -6.56
CA LYS A 30 10.67 31.74 -6.74
C LYS A 30 11.30 31.02 -7.94
N TRP A 31 10.98 29.73 -8.15
CA TRP A 31 11.59 28.89 -9.18
C TRP A 31 10.82 28.89 -10.51
N GLU A 32 9.57 29.31 -10.55
CA GLU A 32 8.75 29.36 -11.77
C GLU A 32 9.39 30.23 -12.89
N PRO A 33 9.94 31.45 -12.60
CA PRO A 33 10.59 32.26 -13.62
C PRO A 33 11.83 31.65 -14.26
N THR A 34 12.44 30.64 -13.63
CA THR A 34 13.64 29.97 -14.16
C THR A 34 13.36 28.98 -15.27
N GLY A 35 12.08 28.63 -15.53
CA GLY A 35 11.68 27.61 -16.49
C GLY A 35 11.97 26.17 -16.06
N LEU A 36 12.59 25.95 -14.89
CA LEU A 36 12.96 24.60 -14.41
C LEU A 36 11.75 23.79 -13.90
N LEU A 37 10.59 24.42 -13.71
CA LEU A 37 9.35 23.79 -13.30
C LEU A 37 8.35 23.58 -14.45
N GLU A 38 8.69 24.00 -15.68
CA GLU A 38 7.84 23.81 -16.86
C GLU A 38 7.71 22.32 -17.22
N GLY A 39 6.50 21.91 -17.64
CA GLY A 39 6.21 20.52 -18.04
C GLY A 39 5.94 19.56 -16.89
N ILE A 40 5.81 20.06 -15.65
CA ILE A 40 5.39 19.26 -14.49
C ILE A 40 3.91 19.54 -14.24
N ASP A 41 3.05 18.54 -14.56
CA ASP A 41 1.59 18.73 -14.58
C ASP A 41 0.93 18.76 -13.19
N THR A 42 1.52 18.11 -12.20
CA THR A 42 0.95 18.00 -10.85
C THR A 42 1.55 19.01 -9.88
N GLU A 43 0.69 19.74 -9.15
CA GLU A 43 1.11 20.73 -8.15
C GLU A 43 2.01 20.12 -7.07
N THR A 44 1.74 18.87 -6.67
CA THR A 44 2.55 18.15 -5.68
C THR A 44 3.97 17.85 -6.20
N LYS A 45 4.10 17.42 -7.46
CA LYS A 45 5.42 17.19 -8.08
C LYS A 45 6.18 18.49 -8.29
N ARG A 46 5.47 19.57 -8.68
CA ARG A 46 6.04 20.91 -8.84
C ARG A 46 6.58 21.46 -7.52
N SER A 47 5.81 21.31 -6.46
CA SER A 47 6.21 21.69 -5.09
C SER A 47 7.41 20.88 -4.61
N GLY A 48 7.41 19.57 -4.82
CA GLY A 48 8.54 18.71 -4.48
C GLY A 48 9.82 19.07 -5.23
N MET A 49 9.71 19.36 -6.53
CA MET A 49 10.86 19.78 -7.34
C MET A 49 11.40 21.13 -6.88
N ALA A 50 10.55 22.08 -6.52
CA ALA A 50 10.98 23.40 -6.03
C ALA A 50 11.81 23.26 -4.73
N VAL A 51 11.41 22.40 -3.80
CA VAL A 51 12.18 22.12 -2.57
C VAL A 51 13.54 21.49 -2.90
N LEU A 52 13.58 20.55 -3.85
CA LEU A 52 14.84 19.92 -4.26
C LEU A 52 15.80 20.91 -4.94
N LEU A 53 15.28 21.78 -5.80
CA LEU A 53 16.07 22.83 -6.45
C LEU A 53 16.62 23.83 -5.42
N GLU A 54 15.83 24.19 -4.39
CA GLU A 54 16.28 25.07 -3.32
C GLU A 54 17.38 24.40 -2.48
N ASN A 55 17.21 23.13 -2.12
CA ASN A 55 18.26 22.39 -1.40
C ASN A 55 19.55 22.31 -2.19
N GLN A 56 19.45 22.09 -3.51
CA GLN A 56 20.61 22.06 -4.38
C GLN A 56 21.26 23.43 -4.52
N ALA A 57 20.47 24.51 -4.65
CA ALA A 57 21.00 25.87 -4.73
C ALA A 57 21.71 26.26 -3.43
N ASN A 58 21.14 25.94 -2.28
CA ASN A 58 21.77 26.19 -0.98
C ASN A 58 23.08 25.42 -0.83
N GLN A 59 23.15 24.18 -1.33
CA GLN A 59 24.39 23.40 -1.32
C GLN A 59 25.45 24.03 -2.21
N LEU A 60 25.10 24.45 -3.43
CA LEU A 60 26.01 25.12 -4.34
C LEU A 60 26.57 26.43 -3.78
N VAL A 61 25.73 27.21 -3.10
CA VAL A 61 26.16 28.46 -2.42
C VAL A 61 27.12 28.15 -1.28
N ASN A 62 26.87 27.12 -0.48
CA ASN A 62 27.73 26.72 0.62
C ASN A 62 29.10 26.20 0.13
N GLU A 63 29.11 25.41 -0.94
CA GLU A 63 30.36 24.94 -1.58
C GLU A 63 31.16 26.11 -2.17
N ALA A 64 30.48 27.08 -2.79
CA ALA A 64 31.08 28.29 -3.32
C ALA A 64 31.78 29.13 -2.27
N SER A 65 31.22 29.20 -1.05
CA SER A 65 31.79 30.00 0.04
C SER A 65 33.07 29.42 0.64
N GLN A 66 33.35 28.12 0.41
CA GLN A 66 34.54 27.43 0.93
C GLN A 66 35.73 27.45 -0.02
N VAL A 67 35.52 27.69 -1.30
CA VAL A 67 36.58 27.74 -2.30
C VAL A 67 36.67 29.15 -2.91
N GLY A 68 37.51 29.95 -2.38
CA GLY A 68 37.64 31.39 -2.63
C GLY A 68 38.10 31.82 -4.04
N THR A 69 37.41 31.40 -5.12
CA THR A 69 37.62 31.98 -6.46
C THR A 69 36.29 32.02 -7.21
N ALA A 70 35.74 33.22 -7.31
CA ALA A 70 34.38 33.51 -7.76
C ALA A 70 34.06 33.26 -9.24
N SER A 71 35.00 32.82 -10.05
CA SER A 71 34.84 32.77 -11.52
C SER A 71 34.21 31.48 -12.08
N ASN A 72 34.23 30.36 -11.33
CA ASN A 72 33.73 29.07 -11.84
C ASN A 72 32.35 28.66 -11.33
N ASN A 73 31.78 29.38 -10.37
CA ASN A 73 30.54 28.98 -9.69
C ASN A 73 29.27 29.24 -10.50
N GLU A 74 29.26 30.27 -11.35
CA GLU A 74 28.12 30.58 -12.22
C GLU A 74 27.95 29.55 -13.33
N GLN A 75 29.03 28.99 -13.83
CA GLN A 75 29.00 27.92 -14.84
C GLN A 75 28.47 26.61 -14.27
N TRP A 76 28.74 26.33 -12.99
CA TRP A 76 28.27 25.13 -12.31
C TRP A 76 26.77 25.14 -11.98
N SER A 77 26.23 26.28 -11.59
CA SER A 77 24.80 26.39 -11.33
C SER A 77 23.97 26.14 -12.60
N GLY A 78 24.47 26.57 -13.75
CA GLY A 78 23.83 26.37 -15.04
C GLY A 78 23.78 24.91 -15.51
N VAL A 79 24.65 24.04 -14.98
CA VAL A 79 24.68 22.61 -15.33
C VAL A 79 24.03 21.74 -14.27
N ALA A 80 24.26 22.04 -12.98
CA ALA A 80 23.79 21.21 -11.87
C ALA A 80 22.25 21.24 -11.71
N LEU A 81 21.63 22.40 -11.84
CA LEU A 81 20.18 22.53 -11.67
C LEU A 81 19.37 21.83 -12.80
N PRO A 82 19.69 21.99 -14.10
CA PRO A 82 19.05 21.20 -15.15
C PRO A 82 19.25 19.69 -15.00
N LEU A 83 20.43 19.28 -14.54
CA LEU A 83 20.74 17.86 -14.30
C LEU A 83 19.89 17.27 -13.18
N VAL A 84 19.67 18.00 -12.09
CA VAL A 84 18.76 17.61 -11.02
C VAL A 84 17.34 17.41 -11.55
N ARG A 85 16.86 18.36 -12.37
CA ARG A 85 15.54 18.23 -13.01
C ARG A 85 15.46 16.97 -13.87
N ARG A 86 16.48 16.69 -14.70
CA ARG A 86 16.54 15.51 -15.55
C ARG A 86 16.47 14.23 -14.72
N ILE A 87 17.35 14.07 -13.74
CA ILE A 87 17.44 12.86 -12.91
C ILE A 87 16.14 12.62 -12.14
N PHE A 88 15.62 13.62 -11.45
CA PHE A 88 14.43 13.46 -10.63
C PHE A 88 13.13 13.50 -11.42
N GLY A 89 13.10 14.05 -12.62
CA GLY A 89 11.98 13.95 -13.55
C GLY A 89 11.84 12.58 -14.19
N GLU A 90 12.95 11.87 -14.36
CA GLU A 90 13.02 10.56 -15.02
C GLU A 90 12.94 9.37 -14.05
N LEU A 91 12.92 9.61 -12.72
CA LEU A 91 12.79 8.54 -11.72
C LEU A 91 11.44 7.82 -11.85
N ALA A 92 11.46 6.57 -12.27
CA ALA A 92 10.29 5.70 -12.34
C ALA A 92 9.68 5.44 -10.95
N ALA A 93 10.48 5.52 -9.89
CA ALA A 93 10.03 5.37 -8.51
C ALA A 93 8.93 6.35 -8.11
N GLN A 94 8.82 7.52 -8.76
CA GLN A 94 7.73 8.47 -8.50
C GLN A 94 6.34 7.91 -8.84
N ASP A 95 6.27 6.93 -9.71
CA ASP A 95 5.02 6.28 -10.08
C ASP A 95 4.61 5.15 -9.12
N PHE A 96 5.53 4.69 -8.28
CA PHE A 96 5.32 3.57 -7.35
C PHE A 96 5.15 4.01 -5.90
N VAL A 97 5.83 5.10 -5.51
CA VAL A 97 5.86 5.60 -4.13
C VAL A 97 5.53 7.08 -4.05
N SER A 98 5.13 7.53 -2.88
CA SER A 98 4.94 8.96 -2.62
C SER A 98 6.30 9.63 -2.40
N VAL A 99 6.55 10.74 -3.08
CA VAL A 99 7.77 11.53 -2.93
C VAL A 99 7.52 12.65 -1.93
N GLN A 100 8.25 12.63 -0.82
CA GLN A 100 8.19 13.65 0.24
C GLN A 100 9.58 14.22 0.47
N PRO A 101 9.98 15.30 -0.21
CA PRO A 101 11.31 15.90 -0.05
C PRO A 101 11.51 16.40 1.37
N MET A 102 12.75 16.28 1.86
CA MET A 102 13.16 16.77 3.18
C MET A 102 14.02 18.01 3.04
N ASN A 103 13.87 18.94 3.96
CA ASN A 103 14.73 20.12 4.11
C ASN A 103 15.87 19.91 5.11
N LEU A 104 15.84 18.84 5.88
CA LEU A 104 16.83 18.45 6.89
C LEU A 104 17.28 17.00 6.69
N PRO A 105 18.48 16.62 7.16
CA PRO A 105 18.99 15.25 7.02
C PRO A 105 18.21 14.20 7.84
N SER A 106 17.42 14.64 8.80
CA SER A 106 16.46 13.82 9.53
C SER A 106 15.12 14.53 9.56
N GLY A 107 14.04 13.80 9.35
CA GLY A 107 12.71 14.38 9.27
C GLY A 107 11.63 13.42 9.74
N LEU A 108 10.39 13.88 9.63
CA LEU A 108 9.20 13.12 9.93
C LEU A 108 8.39 12.96 8.65
N ILE A 109 7.97 11.75 8.37
CA ILE A 109 6.94 11.46 7.37
C ILE A 109 5.60 11.50 8.07
N PHE A 110 4.65 12.22 7.51
CA PHE A 110 3.29 12.28 8.01
C PHE A 110 2.37 11.44 7.16
N TYR A 111 1.43 10.73 7.81
CA TYR A 111 0.34 10.03 7.13
C TYR A 111 -0.93 10.10 7.96
N LEU A 112 -2.06 10.05 7.26
CA LEU A 112 -3.38 10.19 7.84
C LEU A 112 -3.99 8.82 8.10
N ASP A 113 -4.50 8.63 9.32
CA ASP A 113 -5.22 7.46 9.76
C ASP A 113 -6.61 7.86 10.28
N PHE A 114 -7.64 7.12 9.89
CA PHE A 114 -8.98 7.23 10.45
C PHE A 114 -9.23 6.05 11.36
N ARG A 115 -9.70 6.31 12.58
CA ARG A 115 -9.86 5.29 13.63
C ARG A 115 -11.21 5.35 14.26
N TYR A 116 -11.66 4.19 14.75
CA TYR A 116 -12.80 4.13 15.63
C TYR A 116 -12.41 4.65 17.03
N GLY A 117 -13.09 5.66 17.52
CA GLY A 117 -12.85 6.25 18.84
C GLY A 117 -13.53 5.45 19.96
N THR A 118 -14.78 5.04 19.74
CA THR A 118 -15.59 4.28 20.69
C THR A 118 -15.58 2.80 20.33
N GLU A 119 -15.48 1.93 21.32
CA GLU A 119 -15.64 0.49 21.16
C GLU A 119 -17.13 0.15 20.93
N GLN A 120 -17.41 -0.57 19.86
CA GLN A 120 -18.71 -1.15 19.51
C GLN A 120 -18.54 -2.65 19.26
N SER A 121 -19.63 -3.40 19.10
CA SER A 121 -19.65 -4.86 19.02
C SER A 121 -18.49 -5.48 18.24
N ASN A 122 -18.34 -5.15 16.97
CA ASN A 122 -17.30 -5.73 16.10
C ASN A 122 -16.16 -4.74 15.78
N PHE A 123 -16.08 -3.62 16.52
CA PHE A 123 -15.15 -2.53 16.25
C PHE A 123 -14.42 -2.14 17.53
N ASP A 124 -13.12 -2.42 17.59
CA ASP A 124 -12.28 -2.04 18.73
C ASP A 124 -11.87 -0.57 18.66
N SER A 125 -11.83 0.10 19.79
CA SER A 125 -11.31 1.45 19.89
C SER A 125 -9.85 1.50 19.39
N GLY A 126 -9.55 2.50 18.56
CA GLY A 126 -8.22 2.68 17.94
C GLY A 126 -7.98 1.83 16.69
N GLN A 127 -8.89 0.96 16.28
CA GLN A 127 -8.82 0.21 15.03
C GLN A 127 -8.98 1.15 13.82
N ASN A 128 -8.33 0.81 12.71
CA ASN A 128 -8.36 1.65 11.52
C ASN A 128 -9.69 1.48 10.74
N VAL A 129 -10.32 2.60 10.36
CA VAL A 129 -11.56 2.59 9.55
C VAL A 129 -11.29 2.16 8.11
N HIS A 130 -10.13 2.51 7.55
CA HIS A 130 -9.80 2.30 6.13
C HIS A 130 -8.76 1.21 5.90
N GLY A 131 -8.83 0.11 6.60
CA GLY A 131 -7.96 -1.02 6.37
C GLY A 131 -7.13 -1.41 7.59
N VAL A 132 -6.54 -2.58 7.51
CA VAL A 132 -5.71 -3.15 8.55
C VAL A 132 -4.28 -2.74 8.33
N THR A 133 -3.62 -2.23 9.36
CA THR A 133 -2.18 -1.95 9.34
C THR A 133 -1.33 -3.18 9.61
N SER A 134 -1.94 -4.29 10.07
CA SER A 134 -1.26 -5.57 10.26
C SER A 134 -1.61 -6.56 9.15
N ALA A 135 -0.62 -7.29 8.66
CA ALA A 135 -0.77 -8.29 7.61
C ALA A 135 -1.54 -9.55 8.04
N SER A 136 -1.89 -9.66 9.31
CA SER A 136 -2.54 -10.84 9.91
C SER A 136 -4.06 -10.87 9.76
N GLY A 137 -4.69 -9.82 9.23
CA GLY A 137 -6.13 -9.82 8.97
C GLY A 137 -6.44 -10.49 7.64
N ASP A 138 -7.15 -11.62 7.65
CA ASP A 138 -7.69 -12.18 6.43
C ASP A 138 -8.87 -11.32 5.95
N ALA A 139 -8.88 -10.97 4.67
CA ALA A 139 -9.97 -10.18 4.09
C ALA A 139 -11.32 -10.92 4.11
N THR A 140 -11.30 -12.24 4.22
CA THR A 140 -12.49 -13.08 4.32
C THR A 140 -13.10 -13.09 5.72
N GLU A 141 -12.32 -12.86 6.75
CA GLU A 141 -12.79 -12.71 8.14
C GLU A 141 -13.25 -11.29 8.47
N GLY A 142 -13.23 -10.45 7.45
CA GLY A 142 -13.98 -9.24 7.37
C GLY A 142 -13.72 -8.16 8.39
N LEU A 143 -12.60 -7.48 8.30
CA LEU A 143 -12.58 -6.09 8.76
C LEU A 143 -13.67 -5.25 8.07
N TYR A 144 -14.06 -5.66 6.88
CA TYR A 144 -15.11 -5.07 6.06
C TYR A 144 -16.05 -6.13 5.47
N GLY A 145 -15.90 -7.39 5.89
CA GLY A 145 -16.80 -8.46 5.55
C GLY A 145 -18.04 -8.48 6.41
N ALA A 146 -18.76 -9.59 6.36
CA ALA A 146 -19.89 -9.83 7.22
C ALA A 146 -19.49 -9.66 8.70
N GLY A 147 -20.32 -8.98 9.46
CA GLY A 147 -20.05 -8.64 10.85
C GLY A 147 -19.43 -7.26 11.09
N LYS A 148 -18.90 -6.60 10.07
CA LYS A 148 -18.26 -5.28 10.19
C LYS A 148 -19.09 -4.16 9.54
N PHE A 149 -20.34 -4.04 9.92
CA PHE A 149 -21.23 -2.94 9.56
C PHE A 149 -22.11 -2.58 10.75
N GLY A 150 -22.68 -1.36 10.74
CA GLY A 150 -23.56 -0.90 11.80
C GLY A 150 -22.85 -0.23 12.98
N TYR A 151 -21.65 0.33 12.76
CA TYR A 151 -20.92 1.08 13.80
C TYR A 151 -21.74 2.23 14.42
N SER A 152 -22.60 2.87 13.64
CA SER A 152 -23.48 3.94 14.10
C SER A 152 -24.79 3.46 14.76
N ILE A 153 -25.01 2.15 14.85
CA ILE A 153 -26.24 1.56 15.39
C ILE A 153 -25.99 1.13 16.83
N ASN A 154 -26.99 1.35 17.70
CA ASN A 154 -26.93 0.93 19.08
C ASN A 154 -26.92 -0.59 19.19
N ASP A 155 -25.99 -1.16 19.94
CA ASP A 155 -25.89 -2.58 20.19
C ASP A 155 -26.30 -2.94 21.63
N THR A 156 -26.65 -4.20 21.83
CA THR A 156 -26.98 -4.75 23.14
C THR A 156 -26.51 -6.20 23.20
N SER A 157 -26.44 -6.73 24.42
CA SER A 157 -26.04 -8.12 24.63
C SER A 157 -27.13 -8.91 25.35
N VAL A 158 -27.24 -10.20 25.03
CA VAL A 158 -28.08 -11.16 25.74
C VAL A 158 -27.28 -12.42 26.02
N THR A 159 -27.37 -12.91 27.25
CA THR A 159 -26.76 -14.18 27.65
C THR A 159 -27.83 -15.28 27.59
N ILE A 160 -27.53 -16.36 26.91
CA ILE A 160 -28.45 -17.48 26.68
C ILE A 160 -27.87 -18.74 27.30
N ASN A 161 -28.68 -19.36 28.17
CA ASN A 161 -28.31 -20.62 28.82
C ASN A 161 -28.60 -21.83 27.92
N THR A 162 -27.94 -22.94 28.22
CA THR A 162 -28.17 -24.24 27.60
C THR A 162 -29.67 -24.64 27.71
N GLY A 163 -30.23 -25.06 26.58
CA GLY A 163 -31.67 -25.40 26.49
C GLY A 163 -32.52 -24.36 25.76
N SER A 164 -32.00 -23.16 25.59
CA SER A 164 -32.68 -22.11 24.80
C SER A 164 -32.13 -22.00 23.37
N TYR A 165 -31.17 -22.82 23.01
CA TYR A 165 -30.63 -22.95 21.65
C TYR A 165 -30.47 -24.40 21.24
N THR A 166 -30.46 -24.68 19.95
CA THR A 166 -30.24 -26.03 19.40
C THR A 166 -28.97 -26.06 18.56
N THR A 167 -28.24 -27.18 18.66
CA THR A 167 -27.04 -27.40 17.89
C THR A 167 -27.24 -28.51 16.87
N ALA A 168 -26.63 -28.36 15.69
CA ALA A 168 -26.65 -29.37 14.62
C ALA A 168 -25.32 -29.39 13.85
N SER A 169 -25.04 -30.46 13.13
CA SER A 169 -23.93 -30.52 12.19
C SER A 169 -24.13 -29.57 11.02
N VAL A 170 -23.03 -29.07 10.48
CA VAL A 170 -23.01 -28.15 9.34
C VAL A 170 -22.85 -28.94 8.05
N SER A 171 -23.68 -28.65 7.05
CA SER A 171 -23.51 -29.14 5.69
C SER A 171 -22.73 -28.14 4.85
N PHE A 172 -22.12 -28.59 3.75
CA PHE A 172 -21.37 -27.68 2.86
C PHE A 172 -22.27 -26.58 2.25
N GLN A 173 -23.56 -26.84 2.12
CA GLN A 173 -24.56 -25.85 1.70
C GLN A 173 -24.81 -24.77 2.78
N ASP A 174 -24.67 -25.10 4.06
CA ASP A 174 -24.88 -24.12 5.15
C ASP A 174 -23.82 -23.03 5.17
N VAL A 175 -22.62 -23.35 4.66
CA VAL A 175 -21.49 -22.43 4.49
C VAL A 175 -21.35 -21.90 3.06
N ASP A 176 -22.43 -21.92 2.29
CA ASP A 176 -22.54 -21.37 0.95
C ASP A 176 -21.45 -21.89 -0.02
N PHE A 177 -21.05 -23.16 0.16
CA PHE A 177 -20.01 -23.86 -0.61
C PHE A 177 -18.62 -23.21 -0.53
N GLU A 178 -18.28 -22.58 0.60
CA GLU A 178 -16.97 -21.96 0.83
C GLU A 178 -15.85 -23.01 0.82
N PRO A 179 -14.90 -22.97 -0.13
CA PRO A 179 -13.87 -24.01 -0.27
C PRO A 179 -12.92 -24.09 0.94
N SER A 180 -12.65 -22.96 1.60
CA SER A 180 -11.77 -22.89 2.76
C SER A 180 -12.28 -23.69 3.95
N LEU A 181 -13.61 -23.79 4.09
CA LEU A 181 -14.28 -24.51 5.18
C LEU A 181 -14.54 -25.98 4.84
N SER A 182 -14.31 -26.43 3.62
CA SER A 182 -14.61 -27.79 3.16
C SER A 182 -13.94 -28.88 4.00
N SER A 183 -12.70 -28.65 4.47
CA SER A 183 -11.95 -29.60 5.30
C SER A 183 -12.38 -29.57 6.77
N SER A 184 -12.99 -28.49 7.24
CA SER A 184 -13.34 -28.23 8.65
C SER A 184 -14.79 -28.54 8.99
N LEU A 185 -15.62 -28.92 8.01
CA LEU A 185 -17.08 -29.11 8.19
C LEU A 185 -17.46 -30.04 9.34
N THR A 186 -16.63 -31.05 9.63
CA THR A 186 -16.87 -31.99 10.74
C THR A 186 -16.75 -31.34 12.11
N ASN A 187 -15.95 -30.27 12.20
CA ASN A 187 -15.73 -29.52 13.45
C ASN A 187 -16.78 -28.43 13.65
N LEU A 188 -17.30 -27.88 12.55
CA LEU A 188 -18.27 -26.80 12.61
C LEU A 188 -19.63 -27.25 13.17
N ARG A 189 -20.27 -26.35 13.89
CA ARG A 189 -21.63 -26.54 14.43
C ARG A 189 -22.53 -25.39 14.05
N LYS A 190 -23.78 -25.74 13.81
CA LYS A 190 -24.86 -24.81 13.53
C LYS A 190 -25.64 -24.57 14.84
N VAL A 191 -25.60 -23.36 15.35
CA VAL A 191 -26.33 -22.91 16.51
C VAL A 191 -27.59 -22.19 16.04
N THR A 192 -28.78 -22.67 16.47
CA THR A 192 -30.06 -22.12 16.05
C THR A 192 -30.80 -21.57 17.26
N ILE A 193 -31.25 -20.33 17.19
CA ILE A 193 -31.86 -19.57 18.27
C ILE A 193 -33.14 -18.88 17.77
N ALA A 194 -34.18 -18.85 18.57
CA ALA A 194 -35.41 -18.16 18.22
C ALA A 194 -35.20 -16.64 18.19
N LYS A 195 -35.76 -15.96 17.21
CA LYS A 195 -35.73 -14.50 17.09
C LYS A 195 -36.30 -13.77 18.30
N SER A 196 -37.26 -14.39 18.98
CA SER A 196 -37.91 -13.85 20.19
C SER A 196 -36.97 -13.61 21.37
N VAL A 197 -35.77 -14.23 21.35
CA VAL A 197 -34.76 -14.04 22.39
C VAL A 197 -34.04 -12.68 22.22
N PHE A 198 -33.94 -12.21 20.99
CA PHE A 198 -33.32 -10.92 20.64
C PHE A 198 -34.39 -9.81 20.68
N SER A 199 -34.65 -9.27 21.84
CA SER A 199 -35.68 -8.23 22.01
C SER A 199 -35.33 -6.95 21.23
N GLY A 200 -36.19 -6.60 20.26
CA GLY A 200 -35.94 -5.43 19.40
C GLY A 200 -34.77 -5.58 18.40
N GLY A 201 -34.33 -6.82 18.16
CA GLY A 201 -33.19 -7.05 17.24
C GLY A 201 -33.49 -6.69 15.79
N ASP A 202 -32.49 -6.12 15.10
CA ASP A 202 -32.50 -5.87 13.67
C ASP A 202 -32.07 -7.12 12.90
N PHE A 203 -33.07 -7.87 12.40
CA PHE A 203 -32.81 -9.11 11.67
C PHE A 203 -32.43 -8.90 10.19
N ASP A 204 -32.50 -7.70 9.67
CA ASP A 204 -31.96 -7.37 8.35
C ASP A 204 -30.43 -7.27 8.40
N GLY A 205 -29.88 -6.86 9.56
CA GLY A 205 -28.46 -6.79 9.85
C GLY A 205 -27.89 -8.01 10.60
N VAL A 206 -28.50 -9.18 10.51
CA VAL A 206 -28.13 -10.37 11.31
C VAL A 206 -26.66 -10.82 11.16
N ARG A 207 -26.00 -10.49 10.07
CA ARG A 207 -24.57 -10.78 9.86
C ARG A 207 -23.64 -9.96 10.75
N ALA A 208 -24.13 -8.88 11.36
CA ALA A 208 -23.38 -8.09 12.33
C ALA A 208 -23.56 -8.60 13.78
N PHE A 209 -24.40 -9.62 14.00
CA PHE A 209 -24.53 -10.23 15.31
C PHE A 209 -23.28 -11.04 15.63
N GLU A 210 -22.82 -10.92 16.84
CA GLU A 210 -21.64 -11.61 17.36
C GLU A 210 -22.05 -12.65 18.41
N ILE A 211 -21.33 -13.77 18.42
CA ILE A 211 -21.48 -14.82 19.40
C ILE A 211 -20.16 -15.08 20.11
N SER A 212 -20.21 -15.13 21.45
CA SER A 212 -19.05 -15.48 22.27
C SER A 212 -19.45 -16.44 23.36
N GLY A 213 -18.52 -17.27 23.84
CA GLY A 213 -18.73 -18.13 25.01
C GLY A 213 -18.59 -17.34 26.31
N SER A 214 -19.46 -17.58 27.28
CA SER A 214 -19.30 -17.02 28.62
C SER A 214 -18.12 -17.70 29.31
N GLY A 215 -17.07 -16.93 29.59
CA GLY A 215 -15.84 -17.43 30.20
C GLY A 215 -14.64 -17.57 29.24
N GLY A 216 -14.79 -17.25 27.97
CA GLY A 216 -13.67 -17.01 27.03
C GLY A 216 -12.96 -18.23 26.43
N SER A 217 -13.48 -19.44 26.60
CA SER A 217 -12.71 -20.64 26.22
C SER A 217 -13.45 -21.69 25.38
N GLU A 218 -14.66 -21.40 24.89
CA GLU A 218 -15.49 -22.46 24.33
C GLU A 218 -15.80 -22.34 22.84
N LEU A 219 -15.44 -21.22 22.22
CA LEU A 219 -15.51 -21.01 20.78
C LEU A 219 -14.13 -20.67 20.26
N ASP A 220 -13.59 -21.49 19.34
CA ASP A 220 -12.34 -21.21 18.65
C ASP A 220 -12.55 -20.17 17.55
N ALA A 221 -13.67 -20.24 16.86
CA ALA A 221 -14.01 -19.30 15.80
C ALA A 221 -15.53 -19.13 15.62
N PHE A 222 -15.90 -17.98 15.10
CA PHE A 222 -17.25 -17.65 14.66
C PHE A 222 -17.21 -17.14 13.22
N TYR A 223 -18.17 -17.57 12.41
CA TYR A 223 -18.25 -17.25 11.00
C TYR A 223 -19.46 -16.35 10.68
N PRO A 224 -19.34 -15.03 10.84
CA PRO A 224 -20.47 -14.11 10.67
C PRO A 224 -20.99 -14.07 9.23
N ALA A 225 -20.15 -14.38 8.23
CA ALA A 225 -20.57 -14.44 6.83
C ALA A 225 -21.70 -15.42 6.56
N HIS A 226 -21.76 -16.51 7.33
CA HIS A 226 -22.74 -17.59 7.19
C HIS A 226 -23.91 -17.49 8.17
N THR A 227 -23.97 -16.40 8.96
CA THR A 227 -25.11 -16.13 9.83
C THR A 227 -26.32 -15.74 8.99
N LYS A 228 -27.43 -16.44 9.19
CA LYS A 228 -28.66 -16.23 8.40
C LYS A 228 -29.94 -16.41 9.23
N THR A 229 -31.00 -15.77 8.76
CA THR A 229 -32.33 -15.99 9.33
C THR A 229 -32.98 -17.18 8.64
N SER A 230 -33.61 -18.06 9.43
CA SER A 230 -34.40 -19.18 8.95
C SER A 230 -35.79 -19.19 9.62
N GLY A 231 -36.77 -18.61 8.93
CA GLY A 231 -38.12 -18.44 9.48
C GLY A 231 -38.14 -17.60 10.79
N ALA A 232 -38.55 -18.23 11.89
CA ALA A 232 -38.59 -17.61 13.21
C ALA A 232 -37.27 -17.69 13.98
N ASN A 233 -36.20 -18.26 13.36
CA ASN A 233 -34.92 -18.49 14.02
C ASN A 233 -33.79 -17.75 13.35
N VAL A 234 -32.70 -17.52 14.09
CA VAL A 234 -31.39 -17.11 13.61
C VAL A 234 -30.43 -18.28 13.71
N VAL A 235 -29.63 -18.49 12.70
CA VAL A 235 -28.67 -19.58 12.58
C VAL A 235 -27.26 -19.00 12.53
N PHE A 236 -26.41 -19.44 13.45
CA PHE A 236 -24.99 -19.09 13.53
C PHE A 236 -24.13 -20.30 13.20
N ILE A 237 -22.99 -20.08 12.55
CA ILE A 237 -21.98 -21.11 12.30
C ILE A 237 -20.77 -20.82 13.19
N VAL A 238 -20.38 -21.81 14.00
CA VAL A 238 -19.32 -21.67 14.99
C VAL A 238 -18.39 -22.88 14.96
N ASP A 239 -17.15 -22.70 15.36
CA ASP A 239 -16.17 -23.76 15.62
C ASP A 239 -15.97 -23.86 17.14
N PRO A 240 -16.50 -24.91 17.79
CA PRO A 240 -16.30 -25.12 19.22
C PRO A 240 -14.93 -25.75 19.50
N THR A 241 -14.31 -25.38 20.60
CA THR A 241 -12.97 -25.85 21.06
C THR A 241 -12.88 -27.38 21.20
N THR A 242 -14.00 -28.09 21.33
CA THR A 242 -14.04 -29.55 21.42
C THR A 242 -15.05 -30.14 20.44
N PRO A 243 -14.58 -30.60 19.26
CA PRO A 243 -15.46 -31.06 18.19
C PRO A 243 -16.02 -32.48 18.36
N THR A 244 -15.62 -33.24 19.36
CA THR A 244 -15.95 -34.69 19.52
C THR A 244 -17.14 -34.95 20.39
N GLY A 245 -18.27 -35.35 19.78
CA GLY A 245 -19.44 -35.89 20.45
C GLY A 245 -20.77 -35.28 20.00
N ALA A 246 -21.88 -35.93 20.35
CA ALA A 246 -23.25 -35.43 20.07
C ALA A 246 -23.53 -34.06 20.75
N ASP A 247 -22.73 -33.71 21.74
CA ASP A 247 -22.76 -32.43 22.44
C ASP A 247 -21.50 -31.65 22.07
N ALA A 248 -21.58 -30.84 21.04
CA ALA A 248 -20.48 -30.01 20.55
C ALA A 248 -19.93 -29.05 21.60
N PHE A 249 -20.66 -28.79 22.63
CA PHE A 249 -20.29 -27.98 23.81
C PHE A 249 -20.11 -28.84 25.07
N GLY A 250 -19.90 -30.19 24.91
CA GLY A 250 -19.45 -31.11 25.94
C GLY A 250 -20.24 -31.03 27.24
N ASN A 251 -21.50 -31.43 27.27
CA ASN A 251 -22.35 -31.63 28.49
C ASN A 251 -22.21 -30.59 29.62
N LYS A 252 -21.58 -29.45 29.33
CA LYS A 252 -21.46 -28.29 30.20
C LYS A 252 -22.56 -27.30 29.87
N SER A 253 -23.11 -26.69 30.88
CA SER A 253 -24.04 -25.56 30.73
C SER A 253 -23.27 -24.36 30.17
N VAL A 254 -23.12 -24.34 28.87
CA VAL A 254 -22.42 -23.26 28.17
C VAL A 254 -23.37 -22.10 28.03
N GLU A 255 -23.05 -21.02 28.68
CA GLU A 255 -23.72 -19.75 28.46
C GLU A 255 -23.09 -19.10 27.23
N LEU A 256 -23.91 -18.79 26.25
CA LEU A 256 -23.52 -18.04 25.07
C LEU A 256 -23.97 -16.60 25.22
N VAL A 257 -23.03 -15.68 24.96
CA VAL A 257 -23.30 -14.24 24.94
C VAL A 257 -23.42 -13.81 23.48
N PHE A 258 -24.56 -13.20 23.17
CA PHE A 258 -24.81 -12.63 21.84
C PHE A 258 -24.83 -11.12 21.94
N LYS A 259 -24.02 -10.45 21.14
CA LYS A 259 -24.13 -9.02 20.90
C LYS A 259 -24.90 -8.82 19.60
N TYR A 260 -25.89 -7.95 19.60
CA TYR A 260 -26.74 -7.73 18.44
C TYR A 260 -27.19 -6.27 18.34
N HIS A 261 -27.49 -5.83 17.14
CA HIS A 261 -28.01 -4.50 16.87
C HIS A 261 -29.50 -4.43 17.14
N LYS A 262 -29.94 -3.32 17.71
CA LYS A 262 -31.35 -3.02 17.89
C LYS A 262 -31.91 -2.29 16.67
N ALA A 263 -33.06 -2.75 16.18
CA ALA A 263 -33.80 -2.02 15.18
C ALA A 263 -34.32 -0.70 15.76
N PRO A 264 -34.09 0.45 15.11
CA PRO A 264 -34.66 1.71 15.57
C PRO A 264 -36.18 1.65 15.46
N THR A 265 -36.86 1.97 16.56
CA THR A 265 -38.34 2.05 16.67
C THR A 265 -38.73 3.51 16.84
N ASP A 266 -40.05 3.81 16.69
CA ASP A 266 -40.54 5.18 16.92
C ASP A 266 -40.34 5.63 18.39
N THR A 267 -40.22 4.70 19.32
CA THR A 267 -39.97 4.95 20.75
C THR A 267 -38.49 4.98 21.10
N THR A 268 -37.61 4.42 20.26
CA THR A 268 -36.14 4.40 20.42
C THR A 268 -35.44 5.35 19.49
N ARG A 269 -36.18 6.20 18.80
CA ARG A 269 -35.63 7.27 17.96
C ARG A 269 -34.89 8.26 18.85
N GLY A 270 -33.58 8.38 18.67
CA GLY A 270 -32.73 9.15 19.57
C GLY A 270 -32.21 8.36 20.78
N ASP A 271 -32.02 7.05 20.65
CA ASP A 271 -31.44 6.22 21.73
C ASP A 271 -30.12 6.74 22.25
N PHE A 272 -29.36 7.45 21.41
CA PHE A 272 -28.14 8.13 21.80
C PHE A 272 -28.38 9.44 22.57
N GLU A 273 -29.58 9.97 22.60
CA GLU A 273 -30.00 11.12 23.41
C GLU A 273 -30.45 10.72 24.82
N ALA A 274 -30.80 9.46 25.01
CA ALA A 274 -31.21 8.95 26.30
C ALA A 274 -29.99 8.67 27.18
N THR A 275 -29.91 9.35 28.32
CA THR A 275 -28.89 9.05 29.35
C THR A 275 -29.01 7.58 29.75
N PRO A 276 -27.94 6.77 29.72
CA PRO A 276 -27.96 5.41 30.23
C PRO A 276 -28.46 5.39 31.68
N SER A 277 -29.44 4.56 31.97
CA SER A 277 -30.04 4.44 33.31
C SER A 277 -28.94 4.12 34.33
N GLY A 278 -28.60 5.09 35.17
CA GLY A 278 -27.69 4.91 36.31
C GLY A 278 -26.37 5.70 36.26
N THR A 279 -26.11 6.48 35.24
CA THR A 279 -24.93 7.34 35.17
C THR A 279 -25.30 8.81 35.32
N SER A 280 -24.49 9.57 36.07
CA SER A 280 -24.69 11.01 36.32
C SER A 280 -24.81 11.81 35.03
N ALA A 281 -25.56 12.90 35.06
CA ALA A 281 -25.97 13.78 33.96
C ALA A 281 -24.84 14.42 33.09
N GLU A 282 -23.63 13.94 33.17
CA GLU A 282 -22.46 14.39 32.39
C GLU A 282 -21.81 13.25 31.57
N SER A 283 -22.44 12.07 31.52
CA SER A 283 -21.92 11.00 30.66
C SER A 283 -22.38 11.23 29.24
N ASP A 284 -21.40 11.31 28.39
CA ASP A 284 -21.45 11.24 26.94
C ASP A 284 -22.61 10.36 26.46
N ALA A 285 -23.38 10.82 25.52
CA ALA A 285 -24.60 10.14 25.06
C ALA A 285 -24.33 8.80 24.34
N GLY A 286 -23.10 8.30 24.42
CA GLY A 286 -22.70 7.02 23.83
C GLY A 286 -22.69 7.00 22.31
N ILE A 287 -22.70 8.16 21.67
CA ILE A 287 -22.62 8.29 20.21
C ILE A 287 -21.25 7.79 19.75
N PRO A 288 -21.17 6.81 18.83
CA PRO A 288 -19.92 6.30 18.32
C PRO A 288 -19.10 7.37 17.60
N GLU A 289 -17.81 7.44 17.89
CA GLU A 289 -16.89 8.45 17.39
C GLU A 289 -15.92 7.89 16.36
N ILE A 290 -15.61 8.70 15.35
CA ILE A 290 -14.52 8.43 14.41
C ILE A 290 -13.48 9.52 14.56
N ASP A 291 -12.26 9.10 14.90
CA ASP A 291 -11.11 9.99 15.10
C ASP A 291 -10.22 10.07 13.88
N ILE A 292 -9.65 11.24 13.67
CA ILE A 292 -8.60 11.47 12.67
C ILE A 292 -7.25 11.55 13.38
N ALA A 293 -6.40 10.55 13.16
CA ALA A 293 -5.06 10.53 13.72
C ALA A 293 -4.01 10.87 12.66
N LEU A 294 -3.30 11.98 12.86
CA LEU A 294 -2.09 12.29 12.09
C LEU A 294 -0.91 11.59 12.75
N ARG A 295 -0.34 10.62 12.06
CA ARG A 295 0.83 9.87 12.53
C ARG A 295 2.10 10.34 11.86
N SER A 296 3.21 10.25 12.58
CA SER A 296 4.53 10.57 12.06
C SER A 296 5.50 9.42 12.28
N ILE A 297 6.35 9.17 11.27
CA ILE A 297 7.45 8.22 11.34
C ILE A 297 8.75 8.96 11.10
N ALA A 298 9.71 8.80 12.00
CA ALA A 298 11.03 9.39 11.84
C ALA A 298 11.82 8.67 10.74
N ILE A 299 12.49 9.47 9.91
CA ILE A 299 13.37 9.00 8.84
C ILE A 299 14.70 9.76 8.87
N VAL A 300 15.76 9.08 8.43
CA VAL A 300 17.11 9.64 8.34
C VAL A 300 17.66 9.39 6.95
N ALA A 301 18.18 10.44 6.31
CA ALA A 301 18.80 10.35 4.99
C ALA A 301 20.13 9.60 5.05
N LYS A 302 20.27 8.60 4.17
CA LYS A 302 21.51 7.87 3.93
C LYS A 302 22.19 8.42 2.69
N THR A 303 23.51 8.22 2.58
CA THR A 303 24.34 8.75 1.49
C THR A 303 24.75 7.62 0.56
N ARG A 304 24.60 7.83 -0.76
CA ARG A 304 25.23 7.05 -1.82
C ARG A 304 26.30 7.86 -2.52
N LYS A 305 27.39 7.21 -2.89
CA LYS A 305 28.55 7.87 -3.53
C LYS A 305 29.05 6.98 -4.66
N LEU A 306 29.35 7.61 -5.79
CA LEU A 306 29.96 6.98 -6.95
C LEU A 306 31.04 7.89 -7.50
N LYS A 307 32.12 7.34 -8.02
CA LYS A 307 33.21 8.12 -8.65
C LYS A 307 33.60 7.54 -10.01
N ALA A 308 33.89 8.40 -10.96
CA ALA A 308 34.55 8.06 -12.19
C ALA A 308 36.07 8.39 -12.10
N VAL A 309 36.85 7.59 -12.74
CA VAL A 309 38.31 7.78 -12.92
C VAL A 309 38.63 7.51 -14.38
N TRP A 310 39.40 8.36 -15.01
CA TRP A 310 39.84 8.18 -16.39
C TRP A 310 41.30 8.60 -16.54
N THR A 311 41.90 8.26 -17.64
CA THR A 311 43.28 8.69 -17.94
C THR A 311 43.26 9.98 -18.76
N PRO A 312 44.26 10.87 -18.60
CA PRO A 312 44.37 12.09 -19.42
C PRO A 312 44.47 11.80 -20.91
N GLU A 313 45.13 10.71 -21.28
CA GLU A 313 45.30 10.27 -22.67
C GLU A 313 43.97 9.92 -23.30
N LEU A 314 43.09 9.17 -22.56
CA LEU A 314 41.76 8.83 -23.04
C LEU A 314 40.90 10.07 -23.30
N ALA A 315 40.98 11.06 -22.41
CA ALA A 315 40.24 12.31 -22.58
C ALA A 315 40.73 13.09 -23.83
N GLN A 316 42.02 13.08 -24.07
CA GLN A 316 42.63 13.73 -25.21
C GLN A 316 42.25 13.03 -26.53
N ASP A 317 42.27 11.70 -26.56
CA ASP A 317 41.90 10.90 -27.73
C ASP A 317 40.42 11.05 -28.07
N LEU A 318 39.54 11.00 -27.10
CA LEU A 318 38.08 11.21 -27.28
C LEU A 318 37.79 12.60 -27.86
N ASN A 319 38.46 13.62 -27.34
CA ASN A 319 38.28 14.98 -27.85
C ASN A 319 38.83 15.12 -29.28
N ALA A 320 40.02 14.54 -29.56
CA ALA A 320 40.65 14.66 -30.86
C ALA A 320 39.91 13.89 -31.98
N TYR A 321 39.44 12.67 -31.70
CA TYR A 321 38.81 11.81 -32.72
C TYR A 321 37.31 11.98 -32.83
N HIS A 322 36.62 12.26 -31.70
CA HIS A 322 35.17 12.26 -31.65
C HIS A 322 34.56 13.60 -31.22
N SER A 323 35.38 14.57 -30.84
CA SER A 323 34.93 15.86 -30.29
C SER A 323 33.98 15.70 -29.09
N VAL A 324 34.20 14.65 -28.29
CA VAL A 324 33.40 14.32 -27.10
C VAL A 324 34.21 14.69 -25.85
N ASP A 325 33.57 15.40 -24.92
CA ASP A 325 34.15 15.69 -23.62
C ASP A 325 33.94 14.49 -22.68
N ALA A 326 35.04 13.82 -22.32
CA ALA A 326 35.02 12.65 -21.44
C ALA A 326 34.46 12.96 -20.05
N GLU A 327 34.68 14.16 -19.53
CA GLU A 327 34.19 14.57 -18.22
C GLU A 327 32.66 14.72 -18.22
N ALA A 328 32.10 15.38 -19.22
CA ALA A 328 30.68 15.58 -19.36
C ALA A 328 29.94 14.26 -19.56
N GLU A 329 30.46 13.39 -20.44
CA GLU A 329 29.84 12.09 -20.72
C GLU A 329 29.86 11.16 -19.52
N LEU A 330 30.99 11.02 -18.84
CA LEU A 330 31.10 10.20 -17.64
C LEU A 330 30.24 10.73 -16.49
N THR A 331 30.09 12.03 -16.37
CA THR A 331 29.24 12.64 -15.34
C THR A 331 27.78 12.35 -15.60
N SER A 332 27.34 12.41 -16.86
CA SER A 332 25.98 12.03 -17.26
C SER A 332 25.71 10.56 -16.94
N LEU A 333 26.63 9.68 -17.34
CA LEU A 333 26.53 8.24 -17.07
C LEU A 333 26.46 7.92 -15.57
N LEU A 334 27.28 8.56 -14.75
CA LEU A 334 27.25 8.39 -13.29
C LEU A 334 25.89 8.79 -12.69
N SER A 335 25.33 9.87 -13.19
CA SER A 335 24.05 10.39 -12.72
C SER A 335 22.91 9.45 -13.08
N GLU A 336 22.90 8.94 -14.30
CA GLU A 336 21.92 7.97 -14.78
C GLU A 336 22.02 6.64 -14.01
N TYR A 337 23.25 6.18 -13.74
CA TYR A 337 23.47 4.96 -12.97
C TYR A 337 22.96 5.08 -11.53
N ILE A 338 23.19 6.22 -10.86
CA ILE A 338 22.66 6.46 -9.50
C ILE A 338 21.13 6.49 -9.51
N SER A 339 20.52 7.11 -10.52
CA SER A 339 19.06 7.13 -10.68
C SER A 339 18.49 5.72 -10.79
N MET A 340 19.08 4.89 -11.64
CA MET A 340 18.72 3.48 -11.78
C MET A 340 18.87 2.71 -10.46
N GLU A 341 19.96 2.89 -9.72
CA GLU A 341 20.17 2.22 -8.43
C GLU A 341 19.10 2.60 -7.41
N ILE A 342 18.65 3.86 -7.39
CA ILE A 342 17.59 4.32 -6.50
C ILE A 342 16.28 3.61 -6.83
N ASP A 343 15.92 3.54 -8.12
CA ASP A 343 14.71 2.87 -8.58
C ASP A 343 14.71 1.39 -8.21
N LEU A 344 15.83 0.71 -8.45
CA LEU A 344 15.97 -0.71 -8.09
C LEU A 344 15.89 -0.96 -6.59
N GLU A 345 16.51 -0.10 -5.78
CA GLU A 345 16.45 -0.21 -4.32
C GLU A 345 15.03 0.02 -3.78
N ILE A 346 14.27 0.94 -4.39
CA ILE A 346 12.88 1.18 -4.01
C ILE A 346 12.02 -0.02 -4.41
N LEU A 347 12.16 -0.54 -5.62
CA LEU A 347 11.41 -1.72 -6.07
C LEU A 347 11.71 -2.97 -5.24
N ASP A 348 12.96 -3.19 -4.85
CA ASP A 348 13.33 -4.29 -3.95
C ASP A 348 12.66 -4.13 -2.57
N MET A 349 12.63 -2.92 -2.03
CA MET A 349 11.89 -2.63 -0.80
C MET A 349 10.40 -2.92 -0.94
N LEU A 350 9.78 -2.56 -2.06
CA LEU A 350 8.36 -2.81 -2.31
C LEU A 350 8.07 -4.31 -2.45
N LEU A 351 8.92 -5.03 -3.17
CA LEU A 351 8.77 -6.46 -3.41
C LEU A 351 8.94 -7.29 -2.12
N SER A 352 9.95 -6.95 -1.31
CA SER A 352 10.19 -7.60 -0.02
C SER A 352 9.10 -7.28 1.00
N GLY A 353 8.56 -6.07 0.95
CA GLY A 353 7.50 -5.60 1.84
C GLY A 353 6.07 -5.84 1.36
N ALA A 354 5.85 -6.51 0.23
CA ALA A 354 4.52 -6.77 -0.30
C ALA A 354 3.78 -7.84 0.52
N THR A 355 2.78 -7.43 1.30
CA THR A 355 2.04 -8.31 2.22
C THR A 355 0.54 -8.40 1.94
N ALA A 356 0.01 -7.65 0.96
CA ALA A 356 -1.41 -7.67 0.67
C ALA A 356 -1.91 -9.08 0.32
N LYS A 357 -1.30 -9.69 -0.67
CA LYS A 357 -1.53 -11.08 -1.08
C LYS A 357 -0.37 -11.58 -1.92
N THR A 358 -0.01 -12.85 -1.76
CA THR A 358 0.90 -13.55 -2.66
C THR A 358 0.11 -14.60 -3.41
N GLU A 359 0.05 -14.48 -4.74
CA GLU A 359 -0.55 -15.47 -5.62
C GLU A 359 0.55 -16.26 -6.34
N TYR A 360 0.22 -17.50 -6.69
CA TYR A 360 1.11 -18.40 -7.40
C TYR A 360 0.50 -18.77 -8.74
N TYR A 361 1.31 -18.74 -9.78
CA TYR A 361 0.92 -19.08 -11.14
C TYR A 361 2.02 -19.94 -11.79
N SER A 362 1.66 -20.86 -12.67
CA SER A 362 2.64 -21.59 -13.48
C SER A 362 2.41 -21.29 -14.96
N ALA A 363 3.48 -21.00 -15.68
CA ALA A 363 3.44 -20.81 -17.14
C ALA A 363 3.18 -22.14 -17.90
N PHE A 364 3.37 -23.27 -17.22
CA PHE A 364 3.07 -24.59 -17.79
C PHE A 364 1.57 -24.88 -17.72
N VAL A 365 0.97 -25.21 -18.89
CA VAL A 365 -0.47 -25.45 -19.04
C VAL A 365 -0.94 -26.60 -18.13
N GLY A 366 -2.02 -26.37 -17.37
CA GLY A 366 -2.62 -27.36 -16.50
C GLY A 366 -1.90 -27.61 -15.18
N ARG A 367 -0.97 -26.72 -14.79
CA ARG A 367 -0.25 -26.81 -13.54
C ARG A 367 -0.72 -25.71 -12.58
N GLU A 368 -1.45 -26.09 -11.55
CA GLU A 368 -1.97 -25.15 -10.54
C GLU A 368 -1.27 -25.33 -9.19
N TYR A 369 -1.19 -24.20 -8.45
CA TYR A 369 -0.69 -24.20 -7.09
C TYR A 369 -1.77 -24.67 -6.12
N GLU A 370 -1.45 -25.68 -5.32
CA GLU A 370 -2.31 -26.18 -4.27
C GLU A 370 -1.79 -25.72 -2.91
N SER A 371 -2.59 -24.93 -2.20
CA SER A 371 -2.23 -24.36 -0.91
C SER A 371 -2.01 -25.43 0.16
N SER A 372 -2.79 -26.51 0.14
CA SER A 372 -2.71 -27.61 1.12
C SER A 372 -1.38 -28.36 1.09
N SER A 373 -0.76 -28.51 -0.09
CA SER A 373 0.53 -29.18 -0.28
C SER A 373 1.70 -28.24 -0.50
N SER A 374 1.43 -26.91 -0.52
CA SER A 374 2.42 -25.86 -0.84
C SER A 374 3.25 -26.19 -2.10
N SER A 375 2.63 -26.82 -3.08
CA SER A 375 3.30 -27.29 -4.29
C SER A 375 2.42 -27.13 -5.53
N PHE A 376 3.08 -27.09 -6.71
CA PHE A 376 2.38 -27.09 -7.98
C PHE A 376 2.03 -28.52 -8.39
N LYS A 377 0.76 -28.80 -8.66
CA LYS A 377 0.28 -30.09 -9.15
C LYS A 377 -0.15 -30.01 -10.61
N ASN A 378 0.17 -31.05 -11.38
CA ASN A 378 -0.29 -31.18 -12.73
C ASN A 378 -1.71 -31.80 -12.74
N THR A 379 -2.67 -31.05 -13.25
CA THR A 379 -4.03 -31.54 -13.44
C THR A 379 -4.19 -31.96 -14.91
N ALA A 380 -4.10 -33.28 -15.16
CA ALA A 380 -4.12 -33.82 -16.52
C ALA A 380 -5.39 -33.41 -17.30
N THR A 381 -6.51 -33.24 -16.62
CA THR A 381 -7.78 -32.80 -17.19
C THR A 381 -7.72 -31.36 -17.70
N GLN A 382 -7.01 -30.47 -16.99
CA GLN A 382 -6.84 -29.08 -17.39
C GLN A 382 -5.78 -28.92 -18.47
N ALA A 383 -4.72 -29.73 -18.46
CA ALA A 383 -3.68 -29.70 -19.48
C ALA A 383 -4.22 -30.01 -20.90
N SER A 384 -5.31 -30.77 -21.01
CA SER A 384 -5.97 -31.07 -22.28
C SER A 384 -7.11 -30.11 -22.65
N ALA A 385 -7.57 -29.30 -21.70
CA ALA A 385 -8.72 -28.41 -21.88
C ALA A 385 -8.36 -27.00 -22.37
N TYR A 386 -7.16 -26.53 -22.04
CA TYR A 386 -6.72 -25.16 -22.36
C TYR A 386 -5.66 -25.13 -23.45
N THR A 387 -5.82 -24.21 -24.40
CA THR A 387 -4.72 -23.82 -25.28
C THR A 387 -3.73 -22.95 -24.50
N LYS A 388 -2.48 -22.85 -24.97
CA LYS A 388 -1.44 -22.06 -24.30
C LYS A 388 -1.85 -20.59 -24.14
N GLY A 389 -2.51 -20.00 -25.14
CA GLY A 389 -2.99 -18.63 -25.09
C GLY A 389 -4.12 -18.39 -24.07
N GLU A 390 -5.07 -19.33 -23.98
CA GLU A 390 -6.14 -19.27 -22.97
C GLU A 390 -5.58 -19.44 -21.55
N TRP A 391 -4.58 -20.31 -21.39
CA TRP A 391 -3.91 -20.47 -20.11
C TRP A 391 -3.21 -19.18 -19.65
N PHE A 392 -2.55 -18.47 -20.55
CA PHE A 392 -1.90 -17.22 -20.23
C PHE A 392 -2.88 -16.13 -19.78
N GLN A 393 -4.13 -16.14 -20.26
CA GLN A 393 -5.16 -15.22 -19.78
C GLN A 393 -5.49 -15.42 -18.30
N THR A 394 -5.29 -16.62 -17.75
CA THR A 394 -5.51 -16.89 -16.33
C THR A 394 -4.54 -16.14 -15.41
N LEU A 395 -3.36 -15.72 -15.90
CA LEU A 395 -2.45 -14.84 -15.18
C LEU A 395 -3.11 -13.49 -14.88
N GLY A 396 -3.89 -12.95 -15.82
CA GLY A 396 -4.67 -11.73 -15.60
C GLY A 396 -5.65 -11.85 -14.43
N ASN A 397 -6.28 -13.03 -14.26
CA ASN A 397 -7.17 -13.30 -13.12
C ASN A 397 -6.40 -13.32 -11.80
N LYS A 398 -5.17 -13.86 -11.78
CA LYS A 398 -4.31 -13.85 -10.58
C LYS A 398 -3.90 -12.42 -10.18
N ILE A 399 -3.52 -11.60 -11.16
CA ILE A 399 -3.21 -10.18 -10.94
C ILE A 399 -4.44 -9.44 -10.41
N GLN A 400 -5.62 -9.69 -10.99
CA GLN A 400 -6.86 -9.08 -10.52
C GLN A 400 -7.22 -9.54 -9.09
N SER A 401 -6.95 -10.79 -8.72
CA SER A 401 -7.14 -11.31 -7.36
C SER A 401 -6.28 -10.54 -6.35
N VAL A 402 -5.01 -10.29 -6.67
CA VAL A 402 -4.13 -9.46 -5.83
C VAL A 402 -4.65 -8.03 -5.73
N SER A 403 -5.09 -7.44 -6.84
CA SER A 403 -5.67 -6.09 -6.86
C SER A 403 -6.93 -5.99 -5.98
N ASN A 404 -7.79 -7.00 -6.02
CA ASN A 404 -8.99 -7.08 -5.19
C ASN A 404 -8.64 -7.20 -3.70
N ALA A 405 -7.61 -7.99 -3.36
CA ALA A 405 -7.13 -8.10 -1.98
C ALA A 405 -6.56 -6.76 -1.46
N ILE A 406 -5.82 -6.02 -2.31
CA ILE A 406 -5.38 -4.66 -1.97
C ILE A 406 -6.58 -3.76 -1.71
N HIS A 407 -7.59 -3.79 -2.57
CA HIS A 407 -8.80 -3.00 -2.39
C HIS A 407 -9.54 -3.36 -1.10
N GLN A 408 -9.72 -4.63 -0.82
CA GLN A 408 -10.38 -5.10 0.40
C GLN A 408 -9.64 -4.69 1.68
N LYS A 409 -8.30 -4.78 1.68
CA LYS A 409 -7.49 -4.42 2.85
C LYS A 409 -7.33 -2.92 3.06
N THR A 410 -7.36 -2.13 2.01
CA THR A 410 -7.09 -0.68 2.09
C THR A 410 -8.34 0.19 1.99
N LEU A 411 -9.41 -0.30 1.33
CA LEU A 411 -10.64 0.43 0.98
C LEU A 411 -10.41 1.78 0.26
N ARG A 412 -9.22 1.97 -0.31
CA ARG A 412 -8.84 3.20 -1.01
C ARG A 412 -8.79 3.05 -2.52
N GLY A 413 -8.71 1.82 -3.01
CA GLY A 413 -8.71 1.48 -4.42
C GLY A 413 -7.95 0.20 -4.70
N GLY A 414 -8.18 -0.37 -5.88
CA GLY A 414 -7.39 -1.51 -6.37
C GLY A 414 -6.07 -1.05 -6.96
N ALA A 415 -5.18 -2.00 -7.23
CA ALA A 415 -3.89 -1.73 -7.84
C ALA A 415 -3.99 -0.88 -9.12
N ASN A 416 -3.02 -0.03 -9.36
CA ASN A 416 -2.94 0.84 -10.53
C ASN A 416 -1.63 0.69 -11.32
N PHE A 417 -0.65 -0.02 -10.77
CA PHE A 417 0.59 -0.33 -11.49
C PHE A 417 1.05 -1.77 -11.27
N ILE A 418 1.83 -2.27 -12.23
CA ILE A 418 2.44 -3.60 -12.22
C ILE A 418 3.89 -3.44 -12.68
N VAL A 419 4.82 -4.10 -11.97
CA VAL A 419 6.22 -4.19 -12.40
C VAL A 419 6.55 -5.64 -12.69
N ILE A 420 7.12 -5.89 -13.86
CA ILE A 420 7.39 -7.23 -14.39
C ILE A 420 8.83 -7.38 -14.85
N SER A 421 9.31 -8.62 -14.87
CA SER A 421 10.56 -8.98 -15.53
C SER A 421 10.39 -9.09 -17.06
N PRO A 422 11.47 -9.06 -17.85
CA PRO A 422 11.39 -9.22 -19.30
C PRO A 422 10.76 -10.54 -19.75
N GLU A 423 11.00 -11.64 -19.03
CA GLU A 423 10.44 -12.94 -19.37
C GLU A 423 8.95 -13.05 -19.07
N THR A 424 8.52 -12.55 -17.91
CA THR A 424 7.08 -12.48 -17.62
C THR A 424 6.34 -11.47 -18.50
N ALA A 425 7.04 -10.49 -19.06
CA ALA A 425 6.48 -9.57 -20.05
C ALA A 425 6.00 -10.30 -21.30
N THR A 426 6.73 -11.30 -21.77
CA THR A 426 6.35 -12.12 -22.92
C THR A 426 5.00 -12.81 -22.73
N ILE A 427 4.72 -13.28 -21.51
CA ILE A 427 3.42 -13.88 -21.16
C ILE A 427 2.32 -12.82 -21.19
N LEU A 428 2.54 -11.67 -20.58
CA LEU A 428 1.56 -10.59 -20.50
C LEU A 428 1.24 -9.97 -21.86
N GLU A 429 2.25 -9.81 -22.72
CA GLU A 429 2.08 -9.30 -24.08
C GLU A 429 1.22 -10.22 -24.98
N SER A 430 1.14 -11.50 -24.65
CA SER A 430 0.29 -12.46 -25.35
C SER A 430 -1.19 -12.43 -24.93
N ILE A 431 -1.52 -11.68 -23.85
CA ILE A 431 -2.89 -11.63 -23.31
C ILE A 431 -3.72 -10.61 -24.13
N PRO A 432 -4.90 -10.98 -24.63
CA PRO A 432 -5.84 -10.04 -25.21
C PRO A 432 -6.25 -8.99 -24.18
N GLY A 433 -6.08 -7.71 -24.49
CA GLY A 433 -6.31 -6.59 -23.55
C GLY A 433 -5.05 -5.90 -23.07
N TYR A 434 -3.87 -6.41 -23.43
CA TYR A 434 -2.63 -5.68 -23.30
C TYR A 434 -2.50 -4.67 -24.45
N ALA A 435 -2.48 -3.40 -24.10
CA ALA A 435 -2.24 -2.33 -25.07
C ALA A 435 -0.83 -1.81 -24.85
N THR A 436 0.01 -1.96 -25.86
CA THR A 436 1.30 -1.23 -25.89
C THR A 436 1.01 0.26 -25.99
N THR A 437 1.79 1.08 -25.34
CA THR A 437 1.72 2.55 -25.49
C THR A 437 2.07 2.87 -26.95
N SER A 438 1.04 2.94 -27.79
CA SER A 438 1.22 3.18 -29.23
C SER A 438 1.26 4.68 -29.50
N ASP A 439 2.26 5.36 -29.03
CA ASP A 439 2.56 6.71 -29.52
C ASP A 439 3.50 6.65 -30.75
N GLY A 440 3.51 5.50 -31.44
CA GLY A 440 4.21 5.31 -32.72
C GLY A 440 5.73 5.44 -32.68
N ALA A 441 6.25 5.98 -31.63
CA ALA A 441 7.65 6.01 -31.31
C ALA A 441 7.93 4.80 -30.41
N VAL A 442 8.40 3.72 -31.00
CA VAL A 442 9.34 2.87 -30.29
C VAL A 442 10.48 3.82 -29.97
N ASP A 443 10.40 4.44 -28.80
CA ASP A 443 11.54 5.16 -28.26
C ASP A 443 12.59 4.08 -27.99
N SER A 444 13.37 3.80 -29.03
CA SER A 444 14.55 2.94 -28.98
C SER A 444 15.68 3.70 -28.27
N SER A 445 15.32 4.67 -27.42
CA SER A 445 16.26 5.31 -26.52
C SER A 445 16.77 4.22 -25.58
N TYR A 446 18.07 4.13 -25.56
CA TYR A 446 18.84 3.23 -24.71
C TYR A 446 18.47 3.53 -23.25
N ALA A 447 17.51 2.80 -22.70
CA ALA A 447 17.07 3.03 -21.32
C ALA A 447 17.68 1.96 -20.43
N MET A 448 18.56 2.37 -19.54
CA MET A 448 19.21 1.50 -18.57
C MET A 448 18.34 1.14 -17.37
N GLY A 449 17.13 1.65 -17.27
CA GLY A 449 16.28 1.54 -16.08
C GLY A 449 14.93 0.89 -16.32
N VAL A 450 14.00 1.17 -15.42
CA VAL A 450 12.61 0.72 -15.46
C VAL A 450 11.85 1.52 -16.51
N GLN A 451 11.18 0.83 -17.43
CA GLN A 451 10.43 1.46 -18.52
C GLN A 451 8.94 1.16 -18.42
N LYS A 452 8.12 2.16 -18.71
CA LYS A 452 6.68 1.97 -18.93
C LYS A 452 6.46 1.39 -20.33
N VAL A 453 5.90 0.18 -20.39
CA VAL A 453 5.75 -0.55 -21.67
C VAL A 453 4.33 -0.50 -22.18
N GLY A 454 3.32 -0.44 -21.30
CA GLY A 454 1.93 -0.48 -21.74
C GLY A 454 0.91 -0.40 -20.63
N LEU A 455 -0.33 -0.71 -21.02
CA LEU A 455 -1.50 -0.77 -20.15
C LEU A 455 -2.13 -2.17 -20.25
N LEU A 456 -2.38 -2.79 -19.11
CA LEU A 456 -3.15 -4.02 -19.05
C LEU A 456 -4.59 -3.70 -18.66
N ASN A 457 -5.57 -4.16 -19.47
CA ASN A 457 -7.01 -3.95 -19.28
C ASN A 457 -7.40 -2.47 -19.08
N ASN A 458 -6.65 -1.54 -19.67
CA ASN A 458 -6.84 -0.09 -19.52
C ASN A 458 -6.90 0.41 -18.06
N ARG A 459 -6.35 -0.37 -17.13
CA ARG A 459 -6.39 -0.10 -15.69
C ARG A 459 -5.01 -0.09 -15.04
N PHE A 460 -4.14 -1.04 -15.41
CA PHE A 460 -2.82 -1.19 -14.82
C PHE A 460 -1.75 -0.62 -15.74
N ASN A 461 -0.97 0.33 -15.24
CA ASN A 461 0.27 0.73 -15.88
C ASN A 461 1.31 -0.38 -15.73
N VAL A 462 1.86 -0.87 -16.83
CA VAL A 462 2.85 -1.94 -16.83
C VAL A 462 4.25 -1.37 -17.03
N TYR A 463 5.13 -1.72 -16.11
CA TYR A 463 6.54 -1.31 -16.12
C TYR A 463 7.42 -2.55 -16.24
N LYS A 464 8.39 -2.50 -17.14
CA LYS A 464 9.36 -3.56 -17.36
C LYS A 464 10.67 -3.21 -16.67
N ASN A 465 11.12 -4.10 -15.78
CA ASN A 465 12.39 -3.96 -15.08
C ASN A 465 13.33 -5.11 -15.46
N PRO A 466 14.42 -4.83 -16.17
CA PRO A 466 15.36 -5.87 -16.61
C PRO A 466 16.18 -6.48 -15.46
N TYR A 467 16.25 -5.85 -14.32
CA TYR A 467 17.03 -6.29 -13.15
C TYR A 467 16.18 -7.00 -12.08
N MET A 468 14.88 -7.19 -12.34
CA MET A 468 13.99 -7.89 -11.42
C MET A 468 14.18 -9.40 -11.54
N GLN A 469 13.89 -10.14 -10.47
CA GLN A 469 13.84 -11.61 -10.54
C GLN A 469 12.80 -12.05 -11.57
N GLU A 470 13.18 -13.00 -12.42
CA GLU A 470 12.40 -13.43 -13.60
C GLU A 470 11.02 -13.97 -13.25
N ASN A 471 10.89 -14.56 -12.07
CA ASN A 471 9.69 -15.27 -11.63
C ASN A 471 8.74 -14.40 -10.75
N GLN A 472 8.93 -13.11 -10.66
CA GLN A 472 8.13 -12.27 -9.77
C GLN A 472 7.45 -11.13 -10.52
N ILE A 473 6.22 -10.82 -10.11
CA ILE A 473 5.44 -9.67 -10.55
C ILE A 473 5.04 -8.90 -9.31
N LEU A 474 5.37 -7.62 -9.27
CA LEU A 474 4.91 -6.70 -8.24
C LEU A 474 3.62 -6.02 -8.70
N VAL A 475 2.60 -6.05 -7.87
CA VAL A 475 1.31 -5.39 -8.10
C VAL A 475 1.09 -4.40 -6.98
N GLY A 476 0.84 -3.14 -7.30
CA GLY A 476 0.75 -2.10 -6.28
C GLY A 476 -0.30 -1.05 -6.54
N PHE A 477 -0.68 -0.38 -5.47
CA PHE A 477 -1.54 0.79 -5.48
C PHE A 477 -0.79 2.02 -4.99
N ARG A 478 -0.84 3.09 -5.77
CA ARG A 478 -0.38 4.41 -5.38
C ARG A 478 -1.57 5.35 -5.31
N GLY A 479 -1.83 5.94 -4.14
CA GLY A 479 -2.84 6.97 -3.96
C GLY A 479 -2.47 8.28 -4.64
N SER A 480 -3.47 9.05 -5.06
CA SER A 480 -3.30 10.40 -5.60
C SER A 480 -2.97 11.43 -4.51
N ASN A 481 -3.42 11.17 -3.29
CA ASN A 481 -3.20 12.05 -2.15
C ASN A 481 -1.82 11.78 -1.53
N PHE A 482 -1.10 12.84 -1.23
CA PHE A 482 0.21 12.82 -0.56
C PHE A 482 0.21 12.09 0.80
N LEU A 483 -0.90 12.16 1.54
CA LEU A 483 -1.06 11.52 2.84
C LEU A 483 -1.54 10.06 2.77
N GLU A 484 -1.96 9.61 1.57
CA GLU A 484 -2.36 8.23 1.30
C GLU A 484 -1.21 7.44 0.70
N THR A 485 -0.25 7.07 1.52
CA THR A 485 0.99 6.48 1.02
C THR A 485 1.25 5.08 1.59
N GLY A 486 1.58 4.15 0.71
CA GLY A 486 2.08 2.82 1.09
C GLY A 486 3.55 2.83 1.42
N ALA A 487 4.35 3.53 0.62
CA ALA A 487 5.78 3.74 0.84
C ALA A 487 6.18 5.16 0.47
N VAL A 488 7.23 5.65 1.09
CA VAL A 488 7.74 7.02 0.90
C VAL A 488 9.19 6.97 0.45
N TYR A 489 9.48 7.81 -0.53
CA TYR A 489 10.81 8.22 -0.94
C TYR A 489 11.04 9.68 -0.56
N SER A 490 12.06 9.95 0.23
CA SER A 490 12.34 11.28 0.76
C SER A 490 13.75 11.72 0.36
N PRO A 491 13.91 12.40 -0.77
CA PRO A 491 15.18 12.97 -1.17
C PRO A 491 15.51 14.20 -0.31
N TYR A 492 16.75 14.29 0.14
CA TYR A 492 17.29 15.45 0.85
C TYR A 492 18.18 16.27 -0.04
N VAL A 493 19.27 15.70 -0.52
CA VAL A 493 20.16 16.33 -1.50
C VAL A 493 20.16 15.47 -2.77
N PRO A 494 19.63 16.00 -3.86
CA PRO A 494 19.47 15.22 -5.08
C PRO A 494 20.80 14.78 -5.67
N LEU A 495 21.72 15.69 -5.86
CA LEU A 495 23.00 15.40 -6.46
C LEU A 495 24.08 16.39 -6.01
N ILE A 496 25.15 15.88 -5.43
CA ILE A 496 26.37 16.64 -5.16
C ILE A 496 27.45 16.11 -6.06
N MET A 497 28.09 17.00 -6.80
CA MET A 497 29.24 16.68 -7.64
C MET A 497 30.51 17.20 -6.98
N THR A 498 31.55 16.40 -6.94
CA THR A 498 32.87 16.87 -6.51
C THR A 498 33.56 17.63 -7.63
N PRO A 499 34.36 18.64 -7.32
CA PRO A 499 35.24 19.23 -8.31
C PRO A 499 36.19 18.16 -8.88
N LEU A 500 36.77 18.43 -10.06
CA LEU A 500 37.77 17.56 -10.65
C LEU A 500 39.00 17.52 -9.77
N VAL A 501 39.38 16.33 -9.32
CA VAL A 501 40.56 16.10 -8.48
C VAL A 501 41.52 15.17 -9.19
N TYR A 502 42.80 15.58 -9.26
CA TYR A 502 43.87 14.74 -9.81
C TYR A 502 44.51 13.91 -8.67
N ASP A 503 44.70 12.63 -8.92
CA ASP A 503 45.46 11.79 -8.00
C ASP A 503 46.97 12.17 -8.06
N PRO A 504 47.60 12.49 -6.93
CA PRO A 504 48.99 12.90 -6.91
C PRO A 504 49.96 11.76 -7.23
N THR A 505 49.55 10.50 -7.21
CA THR A 505 50.41 9.34 -7.48
C THR A 505 50.49 8.97 -8.96
N ASN A 506 49.38 9.09 -9.70
CA ASN A 506 49.28 8.64 -11.09
C ASN A 506 48.62 9.67 -12.03
N PHE A 507 48.42 10.90 -11.56
CA PHE A 507 47.87 12.03 -12.29
C PHE A 507 46.51 11.77 -12.96
N THR A 508 45.78 10.72 -12.55
CA THR A 508 44.48 10.41 -13.08
C THR A 508 43.42 11.39 -12.56
N PRO A 509 42.64 12.03 -13.44
CA PRO A 509 41.51 12.83 -13.03
C PRO A 509 40.38 11.96 -12.43
N ARG A 510 39.73 12.47 -11.38
CA ARG A 510 38.64 11.82 -10.68
C ARG A 510 37.52 12.81 -10.43
N LYS A 511 36.31 12.36 -10.63
CA LYS A 511 35.08 13.12 -10.31
C LYS A 511 34.10 12.22 -9.60
N GLY A 512 33.47 12.72 -8.52
CA GLY A 512 32.52 11.97 -7.73
C GLY A 512 31.14 12.58 -7.79
N VAL A 513 30.16 11.72 -7.66
CA VAL A 513 28.75 12.09 -7.52
C VAL A 513 28.20 11.48 -6.25
N MET A 514 27.43 12.23 -5.50
CA MET A 514 26.85 11.83 -4.24
C MET A 514 25.38 12.26 -4.16
N THR A 515 24.52 11.39 -3.64
CA THR A 515 23.13 11.70 -3.33
C THR A 515 22.79 11.32 -1.90
N ARG A 516 21.82 12.00 -1.30
CA ARG A 516 21.34 11.71 0.04
C ARG A 516 19.82 11.63 0.04
N TYR A 517 19.27 10.49 0.43
CA TYR A 517 17.85 10.25 0.50
C TYR A 517 17.50 9.25 1.60
N ALA A 518 16.22 9.20 1.94
CA ALA A 518 15.64 8.19 2.80
C ALA A 518 14.50 7.48 2.08
N LYS A 519 14.25 6.22 2.44
CA LYS A 519 13.10 5.45 2.00
C LYS A 519 12.49 4.73 3.19
N LYS A 520 11.17 4.58 3.18
CA LYS A 520 10.45 3.89 4.24
C LYS A 520 9.16 3.27 3.71
N MET A 521 8.93 1.99 4.05
CA MET A 521 7.62 1.37 3.92
C MET A 521 6.74 1.83 5.09
N VAL A 522 5.57 2.37 4.80
CA VAL A 522 4.58 2.84 5.78
C VAL A 522 3.46 1.82 5.95
N ARG A 523 2.91 1.37 4.82
CA ARG A 523 1.83 0.37 4.78
C ARG A 523 2.11 -0.67 3.71
N SER A 524 2.38 -1.87 4.14
CA SER A 524 2.74 -3.00 3.26
C SER A 524 1.54 -3.55 2.49
N GLU A 525 0.33 -3.31 2.97
CA GLU A 525 -0.93 -3.79 2.39
C GLU A 525 -1.29 -3.13 1.05
N PHE A 526 -0.58 -2.06 0.69
CA PHE A 526 -0.73 -1.40 -0.62
C PHE A 526 -0.05 -2.17 -1.75
N TYR A 527 0.76 -3.18 -1.41
CA TYR A 527 1.56 -3.95 -2.37
C TYR A 527 1.34 -5.44 -2.20
N GLY A 528 1.18 -6.13 -3.32
CA GLY A 528 1.09 -7.58 -3.40
C GLY A 528 2.00 -8.13 -4.49
N LYS A 529 2.15 -9.43 -4.55
CA LYS A 529 3.03 -10.08 -5.53
C LYS A 529 2.40 -11.33 -6.13
N VAL A 530 2.77 -11.60 -7.38
CA VAL A 530 2.48 -12.87 -8.06
C VAL A 530 3.81 -13.56 -8.36
N ILE A 531 3.92 -14.82 -7.96
CA ILE A 531 5.08 -15.65 -8.24
C ILE A 531 4.75 -16.56 -9.42
N VAL A 532 5.51 -16.42 -10.49
CA VAL A 532 5.33 -17.18 -11.74
C VAL A 532 6.36 -18.30 -11.80
N ALA A 533 5.91 -19.54 -11.78
CA ALA A 533 6.76 -20.71 -11.93
C ALA A 533 6.86 -21.13 -13.41
N ASP A 534 7.87 -21.92 -13.74
CA ASP A 534 8.08 -22.53 -15.06
C ASP A 534 8.20 -21.49 -16.21
N VAL A 535 8.75 -20.32 -15.95
CA VAL A 535 8.92 -19.24 -16.94
C VAL A 535 9.81 -19.70 -18.10
N ASP A 536 10.75 -20.60 -17.82
CA ASP A 536 11.65 -21.24 -18.80
C ASP A 536 10.93 -22.14 -19.85
N LYS A 537 9.64 -22.39 -19.66
CA LYS A 537 8.82 -23.26 -20.52
C LYS A 537 7.79 -22.50 -21.37
N VAL A 538 7.90 -21.19 -21.42
CA VAL A 538 6.99 -20.30 -22.17
C VAL A 538 7.06 -20.51 -23.69
#